data_a53eaa52a8faac258c3183a4c0d65fb3
#
_entry.id   a53eaa52a8faac258c3183a4c0d65fb3
#
_cell.length_a   1.000
_cell.length_b   1.000
_cell.length_c   1.000
_cell.angle_alpha   90.00
_cell.angle_beta   90.00
_cell.angle_gamma   90.00
#
_symmetry.space_group_name_H-M   'P 1'
#
loop_
_entity.id
_entity.type
_entity.pdbx_description
1 polymer ?
#
loop_
_entity_poly.entity_id
_entity_poly.type
_entity_poly.pdbx_seq_one_letter_code
_entity_poly.pdbx_strand_id
1 'polypeptide(L)'
;MKNKTLLVFSLLIFAVSWTNAQTTNTANDQKMKLFVDDLMAKMTLEEKIGQLNLPGSGDIVTGQTSSSDIGLKIKQGKVGGLLNIKSVAKIRDVQKVAVEESRLGIPLIFGMDVIHGYQTTFPIPLGLAAGFDLKMIERSARIAATEASADGICWTFSPMVDIARDPRWGRIAEGAGEDAFLGSRVAEAFVRGYQGD
;
A
#
# COMPACT_ATOMS: atom_id res chain seq x y z
N MET A 1 9.46 39.57 38.15
CA MET A 1 8.56 38.45 38.48
C MET A 1 7.47 38.14 37.43
N LYS A 2 7.25 39.02 36.41
CA LYS A 2 6.17 38.83 35.42
C LYS A 2 6.45 37.78 34.32
N ASN A 3 7.71 37.43 34.05
CA ASN A 3 8.06 36.52 32.93
C ASN A 3 8.00 35.02 33.28
N LYS A 4 8.06 34.63 34.57
CA LYS A 4 8.01 33.24 34.99
C LYS A 4 6.61 32.64 34.92
N THR A 5 5.59 33.48 35.19
CA THR A 5 4.18 33.04 35.16
C THR A 5 3.68 32.79 33.75
N LEU A 6 4.16 33.58 32.74
CA LEU A 6 3.80 33.41 31.36
C LEU A 6 4.39 32.13 30.75
N LEU A 7 5.62 31.76 31.16
CA LEU A 7 6.30 30.55 30.70
C LEU A 7 5.61 29.26 31.20
N VAL A 8 5.13 29.27 32.44
CA VAL A 8 4.41 28.14 33.05
C VAL A 8 3.04 27.94 32.39
N PHE A 9 2.33 29.01 32.04
CA PHE A 9 1.05 28.92 31.34
C PHE A 9 1.20 28.41 29.93
N SER A 10 2.26 28.81 29.20
CA SER A 10 2.56 28.32 27.85
C SER A 10 2.93 26.84 27.86
N LEU A 11 3.68 26.37 28.85
CA LEU A 11 4.04 24.94 29.00
C LEU A 11 2.83 24.06 29.37
N LEU A 12 1.90 24.60 30.20
CA LEU A 12 0.66 23.87 30.55
C LEU A 12 -0.29 23.72 29.38
N ILE A 13 -0.42 24.74 28.51
CA ILE A 13 -1.26 24.68 27.30
C ILE A 13 -0.66 23.66 26.28
N PHE A 14 0.66 23.60 26.14
CA PHE A 14 1.32 22.62 25.27
C PHE A 14 1.17 21.18 25.80
N ALA A 15 1.27 20.97 27.11
CA ALA A 15 1.09 19.65 27.72
C ALA A 15 -0.35 19.12 27.58
N VAL A 16 -1.36 19.99 27.73
CA VAL A 16 -2.78 19.62 27.58
C VAL A 16 -3.11 19.30 26.10
N SER A 17 -2.51 20.00 25.14
CA SER A 17 -2.70 19.70 23.71
C SER A 17 -2.07 18.35 23.31
N TRP A 18 -0.94 17.99 23.92
CA TRP A 18 -0.27 16.69 23.66
C TRP A 18 -1.04 15.52 24.26
N THR A 19 -1.61 15.68 25.45
CA THR A 19 -2.39 14.59 26.09
C THR A 19 -3.69 14.29 25.36
N ASN A 20 -4.35 15.28 24.75
CA ASN A 20 -5.56 15.06 23.96
C ASN A 20 -5.28 14.38 22.59
N ALA A 21 -4.14 14.62 21.96
CA ALA A 21 -3.73 13.94 20.73
C ALA A 21 -3.37 12.46 20.98
N GLN A 22 -2.78 12.13 22.13
CA GLN A 22 -2.45 10.75 22.49
C GLN A 22 -3.67 9.93 22.92
N THR A 23 -4.70 10.52 23.54
CA THR A 23 -5.88 9.78 24.02
C THR A 23 -6.83 9.34 22.92
N THR A 24 -6.90 10.04 21.78
CA THR A 24 -7.73 9.63 20.63
C THR A 24 -7.10 8.47 19.85
N ASN A 25 -5.79 8.40 19.76
CA ASN A 25 -5.07 7.29 19.12
C ASN A 25 -5.18 6.00 19.95
N THR A 26 -5.00 6.08 21.27
CA THR A 26 -5.02 4.89 22.15
C THR A 26 -6.37 4.15 22.15
N ALA A 27 -7.51 4.85 22.07
CA ALA A 27 -8.83 4.22 22.05
C ALA A 27 -9.10 3.45 20.75
N ASN A 28 -8.68 3.99 19.60
CA ASN A 28 -8.80 3.30 18.31
C ASN A 28 -7.81 2.14 18.21
N ASP A 29 -6.58 2.31 18.68
CA ASP A 29 -5.57 1.26 18.73
C ASP A 29 -6.01 0.10 19.63
N GLN A 30 -6.65 0.38 20.75
CA GLN A 30 -7.18 -0.64 21.65
C GLN A 30 -8.34 -1.42 21.01
N LYS A 31 -9.27 -0.74 20.32
CA LYS A 31 -10.35 -1.40 19.58
C LYS A 31 -9.83 -2.29 18.46
N MET A 32 -8.88 -1.77 17.68
CA MET A 32 -8.22 -2.52 16.63
C MET A 32 -7.50 -3.75 17.18
N LYS A 33 -6.75 -3.57 18.28
CA LYS A 33 -6.06 -4.69 18.93
C LYS A 33 -7.03 -5.77 19.40
N LEU A 34 -8.12 -5.41 20.06
CA LEU A 34 -9.13 -6.36 20.53
C LEU A 34 -9.79 -7.12 19.36
N PHE A 35 -10.08 -6.42 18.27
CA PHE A 35 -10.62 -7.04 17.05
C PHE A 35 -9.63 -8.04 16.45
N VAL A 36 -8.36 -7.65 16.33
CA VAL A 36 -7.30 -8.51 15.77
C VAL A 36 -7.06 -9.72 16.68
N ASP A 37 -7.00 -9.53 18.00
CA ASP A 37 -6.79 -10.62 18.96
C ASP A 37 -7.95 -11.64 18.90
N ASP A 38 -9.20 -11.19 18.83
CA ASP A 38 -10.38 -12.06 18.69
C ASP A 38 -10.37 -12.83 17.35
N LEU A 39 -10.04 -12.16 16.26
CA LEU A 39 -9.92 -12.81 14.95
C LEU A 39 -8.78 -13.84 14.96
N MET A 40 -7.61 -13.49 15.47
CA MET A 40 -6.45 -14.37 15.57
C MET A 40 -6.72 -15.60 16.46
N ALA A 41 -7.54 -15.47 17.50
CA ALA A 41 -7.94 -16.60 18.36
C ALA A 41 -8.84 -17.59 17.62
N LYS A 42 -9.60 -17.15 16.64
CA LYS A 42 -10.50 -17.99 15.82
C LYS A 42 -9.77 -18.69 14.66
N MET A 43 -8.61 -18.19 14.25
CA MET A 43 -7.85 -18.69 13.10
C MET A 43 -7.06 -19.94 13.41
N THR A 44 -7.08 -20.90 12.47
CA THR A 44 -6.11 -22.02 12.47
C THR A 44 -4.72 -21.52 12.07
N LEU A 45 -3.70 -22.35 12.27
CA LEU A 45 -2.33 -22.02 11.84
C LEU A 45 -2.25 -21.86 10.33
N GLU A 46 -2.93 -22.71 9.57
CA GLU A 46 -2.98 -22.65 8.11
C GLU A 46 -3.63 -21.34 7.61
N GLU A 47 -4.70 -20.89 8.27
CA GLU A 47 -5.33 -19.62 7.94
C GLU A 47 -4.45 -18.42 8.28
N LYS A 48 -3.69 -18.45 9.39
CA LYS A 48 -2.72 -17.41 9.73
C LYS A 48 -1.60 -17.32 8.69
N ILE A 49 -1.06 -18.48 8.26
CA ILE A 49 -0.07 -18.52 7.18
C ILE A 49 -0.70 -18.04 5.86
N GLY A 50 -1.96 -18.40 5.61
CA GLY A 50 -2.71 -17.98 4.44
C GLY A 50 -2.80 -16.45 4.28
N GLN A 51 -2.95 -15.72 5.39
CA GLN A 51 -2.98 -14.24 5.34
C GLN A 51 -1.68 -13.63 4.83
N LEU A 52 -0.56 -14.33 4.90
CA LEU A 52 0.74 -13.88 4.38
C LEU A 52 0.95 -14.26 2.91
N ASN A 53 0.03 -15.04 2.32
CA ASN A 53 0.15 -15.54 0.96
C ASN A 53 -0.50 -14.56 -0.03
N LEU A 54 0.31 -14.07 -0.99
CA LEU A 54 -0.08 -13.14 -2.04
C LEU A 54 0.23 -13.76 -3.43
N PRO A 55 -0.50 -14.77 -3.88
CA PRO A 55 -0.26 -15.38 -5.19
C PRO A 55 -0.70 -14.46 -6.32
N GLY A 56 -0.14 -14.69 -7.53
CA GLY A 56 -0.65 -14.09 -8.76
C GLY A 56 -2.05 -14.60 -9.08
N SER A 57 -2.86 -13.73 -9.67
CA SER A 57 -4.23 -14.07 -10.07
C SER A 57 -4.33 -15.06 -11.24
N GLY A 58 -3.22 -15.33 -11.91
CA GLY A 58 -3.16 -16.09 -13.15
C GLY A 58 -3.37 -15.23 -14.41
N ASP A 59 -3.66 -13.95 -14.30
CA ASP A 59 -3.60 -13.00 -15.40
C ASP A 59 -2.13 -12.87 -15.83
N ILE A 60 -1.87 -12.99 -17.13
CA ILE A 60 -0.50 -13.04 -17.67
C ILE A 60 0.22 -11.72 -17.39
N VAL A 61 1.18 -11.76 -16.51
CA VAL A 61 2.17 -10.70 -16.29
C VAL A 61 3.54 -11.36 -16.24
N THR A 62 4.50 -10.78 -16.91
CA THR A 62 5.88 -11.28 -16.99
C THR A 62 6.46 -11.53 -15.59
N GLY A 63 6.94 -12.75 -15.35
CA GLY A 63 7.59 -13.12 -14.09
C GLY A 63 6.68 -13.69 -12.99
N GLN A 64 5.41 -13.96 -13.27
CA GLN A 64 4.49 -14.55 -12.31
C GLN A 64 4.33 -16.06 -12.42
N THR A 65 4.11 -16.71 -11.26
CA THR A 65 3.67 -18.10 -11.19
C THR A 65 2.13 -18.12 -11.18
N SER A 66 1.51 -18.75 -12.17
CA SER A 66 0.07 -18.97 -12.20
C SER A 66 -0.33 -20.09 -11.23
N SER A 67 -1.47 -19.93 -10.54
CA SER A 67 -2.05 -20.96 -9.69
C SER A 67 -3.40 -21.39 -10.24
N SER A 68 -3.51 -22.67 -10.64
CA SER A 68 -4.71 -23.23 -11.25
C SER A 68 -5.89 -23.45 -10.30
N ASP A 69 -5.65 -23.39 -8.98
CA ASP A 69 -6.60 -23.72 -7.92
C ASP A 69 -6.83 -22.57 -6.92
N ILE A 70 -6.63 -21.33 -7.39
CA ILE A 70 -6.69 -20.14 -6.54
C ILE A 70 -8.03 -19.99 -5.81
N GLY A 71 -9.15 -20.25 -6.48
CA GLY A 71 -10.48 -20.16 -5.89
C GLY A 71 -10.67 -21.13 -4.70
N LEU A 72 -10.16 -22.35 -4.82
CA LEU A 72 -10.20 -23.33 -3.72
C LEU A 72 -9.33 -22.87 -2.54
N LYS A 73 -8.14 -22.34 -2.80
CA LYS A 73 -7.26 -21.81 -1.75
C LYS A 73 -7.89 -20.63 -0.99
N ILE A 74 -8.62 -19.75 -1.71
CA ILE A 74 -9.36 -18.66 -1.10
C ILE A 74 -10.44 -19.19 -0.15
N LYS A 75 -11.28 -20.15 -0.60
CA LYS A 75 -12.30 -20.79 0.23
C LYS A 75 -11.72 -21.43 1.49
N GLN A 76 -10.52 -21.97 1.39
CA GLN A 76 -9.80 -22.60 2.50
C GLN A 76 -9.08 -21.60 3.43
N GLY A 77 -9.18 -20.29 3.19
CA GLY A 77 -8.49 -19.26 3.97
C GLY A 77 -6.97 -19.25 3.80
N LYS A 78 -6.45 -19.80 2.69
CA LYS A 78 -5.01 -19.94 2.42
C LYS A 78 -4.43 -18.82 1.58
N VAL A 79 -5.17 -17.72 1.42
CA VAL A 79 -4.79 -16.53 0.61
C VAL A 79 -5.25 -15.29 1.33
N GLY A 80 -4.34 -14.33 1.56
CA GLY A 80 -4.62 -13.04 2.17
C GLY A 80 -4.83 -11.93 1.16
N GLY A 81 -4.33 -12.11 -0.06
CA GLY A 81 -4.50 -11.15 -1.15
C GLY A 81 -4.16 -11.75 -2.51
N LEU A 82 -4.38 -10.98 -3.56
CA LEU A 82 -4.00 -11.36 -4.93
C LEU A 82 -3.17 -10.28 -5.59
N LEU A 83 -2.13 -10.71 -6.32
CA LEU A 83 -1.28 -9.85 -7.12
C LEU A 83 -1.76 -9.83 -8.57
N ASN A 84 -1.78 -8.64 -9.18
CA ASN A 84 -2.01 -8.42 -10.61
C ASN A 84 -3.35 -8.97 -11.14
N ILE A 85 -4.41 -8.85 -10.37
CA ILE A 85 -5.77 -9.04 -10.88
C ILE A 85 -6.29 -7.71 -11.45
N LYS A 86 -6.86 -7.76 -12.63
CA LYS A 86 -7.48 -6.59 -13.30
C LYS A 86 -8.97 -6.85 -13.53
N SER A 87 -9.75 -5.77 -13.53
CA SER A 87 -11.20 -5.77 -13.76
C SER A 87 -12.03 -5.84 -12.47
N VAL A 88 -12.89 -4.85 -12.32
CA VAL A 88 -13.86 -4.75 -11.22
C VAL A 88 -14.69 -6.02 -11.08
N ALA A 89 -15.15 -6.62 -12.20
CA ALA A 89 -15.94 -7.85 -12.17
C ALA A 89 -15.18 -9.01 -11.54
N LYS A 90 -13.96 -9.28 -12.00
CA LYS A 90 -13.11 -10.35 -11.43
C LYS A 90 -12.80 -10.12 -9.96
N ILE A 91 -12.47 -8.89 -9.58
CA ILE A 91 -12.17 -8.53 -8.18
C ILE A 91 -13.40 -8.77 -7.30
N ARG A 92 -14.60 -8.37 -7.75
CA ARG A 92 -15.86 -8.61 -7.02
C ARG A 92 -16.16 -10.09 -6.87
N ASP A 93 -16.01 -10.87 -7.94
CA ASP A 93 -16.27 -12.32 -7.92
C ASP A 93 -15.36 -13.03 -6.93
N VAL A 94 -14.05 -12.70 -6.95
CA VAL A 94 -13.07 -13.28 -6.05
C VAL A 94 -13.29 -12.82 -4.61
N GLN A 95 -13.60 -11.55 -4.38
CA GLN A 95 -13.91 -11.02 -3.06
C GLN A 95 -15.15 -11.66 -2.47
N LYS A 96 -16.18 -11.90 -3.31
CA LYS A 96 -17.38 -12.63 -2.90
C LYS A 96 -17.05 -14.03 -2.38
N VAL A 97 -16.19 -14.77 -3.10
CA VAL A 97 -15.73 -16.08 -2.64
C VAL A 97 -15.04 -15.99 -1.28
N ALA A 98 -14.17 -14.99 -1.08
CA ALA A 98 -13.46 -14.81 0.19
C ALA A 98 -14.42 -14.50 1.35
N VAL A 99 -15.38 -13.60 1.14
CA VAL A 99 -16.27 -13.10 2.19
C VAL A 99 -17.44 -14.07 2.47
N GLU A 100 -18.04 -14.67 1.43
CA GLU A 100 -19.27 -15.46 1.57
C GLU A 100 -19.02 -16.97 1.64
N GLU A 101 -17.87 -17.47 1.11
CA GLU A 101 -17.63 -18.91 0.98
C GLU A 101 -16.44 -19.39 1.81
N SER A 102 -15.67 -18.51 2.44
CA SER A 102 -14.63 -18.90 3.39
C SER A 102 -15.15 -18.93 4.84
N ARG A 103 -14.50 -19.71 5.70
CA ARG A 103 -14.95 -19.91 7.09
C ARG A 103 -14.98 -18.64 7.94
N LEU A 104 -14.02 -17.75 7.73
CA LEU A 104 -13.87 -16.52 8.54
C LEU A 104 -14.37 -15.26 7.83
N GLY A 105 -14.65 -15.34 6.54
CA GLY A 105 -15.14 -14.20 5.75
C GLY A 105 -14.15 -13.03 5.68
N ILE A 106 -12.85 -13.30 5.74
CA ILE A 106 -11.82 -12.26 5.71
C ILE A 106 -11.66 -11.76 4.27
N PRO A 107 -11.84 -10.45 4.01
CA PRO A 107 -11.65 -9.89 2.68
C PRO A 107 -10.20 -10.00 2.21
N LEU A 108 -10.01 -10.17 0.89
CA LEU A 108 -8.69 -10.14 0.27
C LEU A 108 -8.19 -8.72 0.02
N ILE A 109 -6.87 -8.55 0.02
CA ILE A 109 -6.19 -7.34 -0.43
C ILE A 109 -5.76 -7.54 -1.88
N PHE A 110 -5.97 -6.54 -2.74
CA PHE A 110 -5.60 -6.59 -4.15
C PHE A 110 -4.42 -5.66 -4.42
N GLY A 111 -3.29 -6.25 -4.81
CA GLY A 111 -2.03 -5.56 -5.03
C GLY A 111 -1.62 -5.53 -6.50
N MET A 112 -0.93 -4.46 -6.91
CA MET A 112 -0.32 -4.32 -8.23
C MET A 112 0.86 -3.35 -8.18
N ASP A 113 1.83 -3.50 -9.09
CA ASP A 113 3.02 -2.65 -9.12
C ASP A 113 2.69 -1.19 -9.46
N VAL A 114 1.85 -0.94 -10.48
CA VAL A 114 1.44 0.42 -10.92
C VAL A 114 2.63 1.37 -11.09
N ILE A 115 3.75 0.86 -11.61
CA ILE A 115 5.07 1.48 -11.47
C ILE A 115 5.27 2.74 -12.33
N HIS A 116 4.58 2.82 -13.48
CA HIS A 116 4.57 4.01 -14.35
C HIS A 116 3.20 4.23 -15.02
N GLY A 117 2.15 4.15 -14.23
CA GLY A 117 0.75 4.28 -14.64
C GLY A 117 -0.02 2.99 -14.51
N TYR A 118 -1.32 3.05 -14.71
CA TYR A 118 -2.23 1.91 -14.67
C TYR A 118 -2.88 1.69 -16.03
N GLN A 119 -3.92 2.44 -16.40
CA GLN A 119 -4.49 2.49 -17.74
C GLN A 119 -3.74 3.52 -18.61
N THR A 120 -3.53 4.71 -18.05
CA THR A 120 -2.66 5.73 -18.65
C THR A 120 -1.21 5.37 -18.38
N THR A 121 -0.43 5.14 -19.45
CA THR A 121 1.01 4.87 -19.36
C THR A 121 1.80 6.17 -19.32
N PHE A 122 2.62 6.32 -18.30
CA PHE A 122 3.59 7.41 -18.14
C PHE A 122 5.00 6.95 -18.50
N PRO A 123 5.96 7.87 -18.67
CA PRO A 123 7.38 7.48 -18.79
C PRO A 123 7.83 6.62 -17.60
N ILE A 124 8.81 5.77 -17.83
CA ILE A 124 9.42 4.97 -16.75
C ILE A 124 9.94 5.87 -15.64
N PRO A 125 10.03 5.41 -14.38
CA PRO A 125 10.45 6.24 -13.24
C PRO A 125 11.79 6.95 -13.46
N LEU A 126 12.77 6.32 -14.09
CA LEU A 126 14.03 6.95 -14.45
C LEU A 126 13.83 8.16 -15.39
N GLY A 127 12.94 8.03 -16.37
CA GLY A 127 12.60 9.13 -17.29
C GLY A 127 11.85 10.25 -16.59
N LEU A 128 10.93 9.95 -15.69
CA LEU A 128 10.24 10.96 -14.87
C LEU A 128 11.22 11.70 -13.96
N ALA A 129 12.15 10.98 -13.30
CA ALA A 129 13.16 11.57 -12.43
C ALA A 129 14.13 12.51 -13.21
N ALA A 130 14.51 12.13 -14.43
CA ALA A 130 15.35 12.94 -15.31
C ALA A 130 14.72 14.28 -15.72
N GLY A 131 13.40 14.41 -15.62
CA GLY A 131 12.66 15.65 -15.84
C GLY A 131 12.75 16.66 -14.69
N PHE A 132 13.19 16.25 -13.49
CA PHE A 132 13.27 17.06 -12.26
C PHE A 132 11.97 17.79 -11.88
N ASP A 133 10.82 17.38 -12.43
CA ASP A 133 9.50 17.97 -12.14
C ASP A 133 8.72 17.13 -11.12
N LEU A 134 8.92 17.42 -9.84
CA LEU A 134 8.25 16.72 -8.75
C LEU A 134 6.72 16.84 -8.78
N LYS A 135 6.18 17.98 -9.28
CA LYS A 135 4.73 18.17 -9.41
C LYS A 135 4.14 17.28 -10.50
N MET A 136 4.85 17.13 -11.61
CA MET A 136 4.46 16.22 -12.69
C MET A 136 4.47 14.76 -12.18
N ILE A 137 5.49 14.37 -11.42
CA ILE A 137 5.61 13.03 -10.82
C ILE A 137 4.42 12.76 -9.87
N GLU A 138 4.13 13.67 -8.96
CA GLU A 138 2.99 13.57 -8.04
C GLU A 138 1.66 13.46 -8.79
N ARG A 139 1.46 14.27 -9.84
CA ARG A 139 0.26 14.22 -10.67
C ARG A 139 0.13 12.90 -11.43
N SER A 140 1.21 12.36 -11.98
CA SER A 140 1.20 11.07 -12.67
C SER A 140 0.81 9.93 -11.72
N ALA A 141 1.35 9.93 -10.51
CA ALA A 141 1.01 8.97 -9.46
C ALA A 141 -0.47 9.11 -9.03
N ARG A 142 -0.98 10.34 -8.91
CA ARG A 142 -2.41 10.58 -8.59
C ARG A 142 -3.34 10.02 -9.66
N ILE A 143 -3.03 10.22 -10.94
CA ILE A 143 -3.82 9.67 -12.05
C ILE A 143 -3.78 8.14 -11.99
N ALA A 144 -2.61 7.54 -11.84
CA ALA A 144 -2.44 6.10 -11.73
C ALA A 144 -3.21 5.50 -10.54
N ALA A 145 -3.15 6.15 -9.36
CA ALA A 145 -3.90 5.74 -8.18
C ALA A 145 -5.42 5.82 -8.39
N THR A 146 -5.89 6.87 -9.04
CA THR A 146 -7.33 7.05 -9.34
C THR A 146 -7.84 5.94 -10.24
N GLU A 147 -7.09 5.63 -11.31
CA GLU A 147 -7.45 4.56 -12.24
C GLU A 147 -7.39 3.18 -11.58
N ALA A 148 -6.32 2.88 -10.84
CA ALA A 148 -6.15 1.60 -10.16
C ALA A 148 -7.21 1.37 -9.07
N SER A 149 -7.52 2.40 -8.28
CA SER A 149 -8.56 2.34 -7.25
C SER A 149 -9.95 2.14 -7.84
N ALA A 150 -10.24 2.74 -9.01
CA ALA A 150 -11.50 2.53 -9.72
C ALA A 150 -11.70 1.06 -10.14
N ASP A 151 -10.62 0.35 -10.42
CA ASP A 151 -10.64 -1.09 -10.71
C ASP A 151 -10.59 -1.97 -9.45
N GLY A 152 -10.45 -1.39 -8.26
CA GLY A 152 -10.46 -2.12 -6.98
C GLY A 152 -9.08 -2.50 -6.46
N ILE A 153 -8.00 -1.99 -7.07
CA ILE A 153 -6.64 -2.14 -6.53
C ILE A 153 -6.50 -1.22 -5.31
N CYS A 154 -6.13 -1.78 -4.17
CA CYS A 154 -6.01 -1.06 -2.90
C CYS A 154 -4.58 -1.05 -2.35
N TRP A 155 -3.64 -1.71 -3.00
CA TRP A 155 -2.25 -1.78 -2.61
C TRP A 155 -1.33 -1.67 -3.83
N THR A 156 -0.43 -0.68 -3.83
CA THR A 156 0.63 -0.57 -4.85
C THR A 156 2.01 -0.86 -4.25
N PHE A 157 2.89 -1.48 -5.05
CA PHE A 157 4.29 -1.72 -4.70
C PHE A 157 5.22 -0.60 -5.19
N SER A 158 4.68 0.41 -5.85
CA SER A 158 5.37 1.62 -6.29
C SER A 158 5.37 2.68 -5.17
N PRO A 159 6.38 3.57 -5.10
CA PRO A 159 7.54 3.66 -5.98
C PRO A 159 8.68 2.70 -5.62
N MET A 160 9.53 2.37 -6.61
CA MET A 160 10.82 1.74 -6.38
C MET A 160 11.78 2.77 -5.78
N VAL A 161 12.31 2.51 -4.60
CA VAL A 161 13.15 3.47 -3.84
C VAL A 161 14.61 3.05 -3.72
N ASP A 162 15.00 1.99 -4.41
CA ASP A 162 16.38 1.54 -4.50
C ASP A 162 17.25 2.57 -5.24
N ILE A 163 18.50 2.72 -4.79
CA ILE A 163 19.47 3.61 -5.40
C ILE A 163 20.25 2.85 -6.47
N ALA A 164 20.21 3.33 -7.71
CA ALA A 164 20.88 2.71 -8.86
C ALA A 164 22.40 2.97 -8.83
N ARG A 165 23.13 2.27 -7.97
CA ARG A 165 24.58 2.44 -7.80
C ARG A 165 25.41 1.88 -8.95
N ASP A 166 24.88 0.89 -9.67
CA ASP A 166 25.56 0.22 -10.78
C ASP A 166 24.61 0.14 -11.99
N PRO A 167 24.98 0.68 -13.17
CA PRO A 167 24.14 0.68 -14.35
C PRO A 167 23.86 -0.72 -14.92
N ARG A 168 24.56 -1.75 -14.46
CA ARG A 168 24.32 -3.15 -14.84
C ARG A 168 23.14 -3.78 -14.09
N TRP A 169 22.63 -3.12 -13.05
CA TRP A 169 21.48 -3.61 -12.31
C TRP A 169 20.23 -3.63 -13.20
N GLY A 170 19.59 -4.82 -13.31
CA GLY A 170 18.51 -5.05 -14.25
C GLY A 170 17.22 -4.25 -14.03
N ARG A 171 17.04 -3.65 -12.84
CA ARG A 171 15.86 -2.85 -12.48
C ARG A 171 16.13 -1.34 -12.44
N ILE A 172 17.22 -0.88 -13.04
CA ILE A 172 17.61 0.54 -13.02
C ILE A 172 16.52 1.47 -13.60
N ALA A 173 15.75 0.99 -14.58
CA ALA A 173 14.67 1.74 -15.22
C ALA A 173 13.49 2.04 -14.30
N GLU A 174 13.33 1.26 -13.22
CA GLU A 174 12.22 1.35 -12.29
C GLU A 174 12.43 2.39 -11.17
N GLY A 175 13.66 2.85 -10.96
CA GLY A 175 14.05 3.79 -9.91
C GLY A 175 14.32 5.20 -10.40
N ALA A 176 14.68 6.09 -9.47
CA ALA A 176 14.93 7.51 -9.73
C ALA A 176 16.39 7.84 -10.08
N GLY A 177 17.26 6.83 -10.27
CA GLY A 177 18.66 7.00 -10.59
C GLY A 177 19.60 6.80 -9.41
N GLU A 178 20.81 7.35 -9.50
CA GLU A 178 21.92 7.09 -8.55
C GLU A 178 21.98 8.06 -7.36
N ASP A 179 21.33 9.24 -7.45
CA ASP A 179 21.39 10.27 -6.43
C ASP A 179 20.33 10.01 -5.34
N ALA A 180 20.81 9.80 -4.10
CA ALA A 180 19.93 9.48 -2.97
C ALA A 180 19.01 10.66 -2.56
N PHE A 181 19.44 11.90 -2.74
CA PHE A 181 18.62 13.07 -2.42
C PHE A 181 17.49 13.22 -3.43
N LEU A 182 17.80 13.17 -4.72
CA LEU A 182 16.77 13.20 -5.77
C LEU A 182 15.81 12.02 -5.62
N GLY A 183 16.31 10.82 -5.39
CA GLY A 183 15.50 9.62 -5.15
C GLY A 183 14.52 9.79 -4.00
N SER A 184 14.96 10.38 -2.88
CA SER A 184 14.08 10.68 -1.74
C SER A 184 12.98 11.67 -2.08
N ARG A 185 13.29 12.73 -2.84
CA ARG A 185 12.29 13.74 -3.26
C ARG A 185 11.28 13.17 -4.27
N VAL A 186 11.76 12.33 -5.19
CA VAL A 186 10.90 11.61 -6.15
C VAL A 186 9.99 10.62 -5.42
N ALA A 187 10.52 9.86 -4.48
CA ALA A 187 9.72 8.93 -3.65
C ALA A 187 8.62 9.66 -2.87
N GLU A 188 8.94 10.80 -2.26
CA GLU A 188 7.97 11.65 -1.57
C GLU A 188 6.83 12.11 -2.51
N ALA A 189 7.17 12.56 -3.72
CA ALA A 189 6.19 12.98 -4.72
C ALA A 189 5.28 11.82 -5.17
N PHE A 190 5.84 10.64 -5.41
CA PHE A 190 5.05 9.44 -5.73
C PHE A 190 4.09 9.07 -4.58
N VAL A 191 4.59 9.03 -3.33
CA VAL A 191 3.76 8.67 -2.17
C VAL A 191 2.60 9.64 -1.99
N ARG A 192 2.86 10.97 -2.07
CA ARG A 192 1.78 11.99 -2.04
C ARG A 192 0.78 11.78 -3.17
N GLY A 193 1.27 11.51 -4.37
CA GLY A 193 0.41 11.22 -5.52
C GLY A 193 -0.46 9.99 -5.29
N TYR A 194 0.08 8.88 -4.82
CA TYR A 194 -0.69 7.65 -4.57
C TYR A 194 -1.68 7.79 -3.41
N GLN A 195 -1.27 8.35 -2.29
CA GLN A 195 -2.12 8.44 -1.10
C GLN A 195 -3.18 9.54 -1.23
N GLY A 196 -2.84 10.66 -1.85
CA GLY A 196 -3.73 11.82 -1.96
C GLY A 196 -3.79 12.64 -0.68
N ASP A 197 -4.76 13.54 -0.64
CA ASP A 197 -5.07 14.41 0.50
C ASP A 197 -6.00 13.68 1.49
#